data_a08e2e00ff926c71d9161e528509f544
#
_entry.id   a08e2e00ff926c71d9161e528509f544
#
_cell.length_a   1.000
_cell.length_b   1.000
_cell.length_c   1.000
_cell.angle_alpha   90.00
_cell.angle_beta   90.00
_cell.angle_gamma   90.00
#
_symmetry.space_group_name_H-M   'P 1'
#
loop_
_entity.id
_entity.type
_entity.pdbx_description
1 polymer ?
#
loop_
_entity_poly.entity_id
_entity_poly.type
_entity_poly.pdbx_seq_one_letter_code
_entity_poly.pdbx_strand_id
1 'polypeptide(L)'
;MNLLVNIDHVATLRNARGEGYPDPIEAARICEAAGAAGIVFHLRGDRRHIRDDDVHRLKKSVRGKLDFEMAATDEMLEICTEVDPHLCTLVPEGREELTTEGGLDMEAVFDDFKNRVFPKLRKTNIEISLFLDPNPRDIELAHKLGTDAIELHTGTFANAEPAKQQHELTRLRKAATMINDFGMKVNAGHGLNLENLPDLLETVPNLNEVSIGHALISKSIYWGLDRTMKAYLEIIEDFYGDI
;
A
#
# COMPACT_ATOMS: atom_id res chain seq x y z
N MET A 1 -8.20 0.29 -13.32
CA MET A 1 -7.65 0.21 -11.93
C MET A 1 -6.19 -0.18 -12.01
N ASN A 2 -5.32 0.31 -11.11
CA ASN A 2 -3.88 0.10 -11.15
C ASN A 2 -3.43 -0.98 -10.16
N LEU A 3 -2.46 -1.81 -10.55
CA LEU A 3 -1.74 -2.71 -9.64
C LEU A 3 -0.42 -2.06 -9.23
N LEU A 4 -0.24 -1.82 -7.93
CA LEU A 4 1.02 -1.46 -7.32
C LEU A 4 1.60 -2.68 -6.59
N VAL A 5 2.91 -2.86 -6.66
CA VAL A 5 3.59 -4.01 -6.06
C VAL A 5 4.44 -3.57 -4.89
N ASN A 6 4.09 -4.06 -3.70
CA ASN A 6 4.94 -3.89 -2.52
C ASN A 6 6.09 -4.91 -2.57
N ILE A 7 7.33 -4.41 -2.55
CA ILE A 7 8.56 -5.21 -2.72
C ILE A 7 9.29 -5.51 -1.40
N ASP A 8 8.73 -5.17 -0.25
CA ASP A 8 9.37 -5.34 1.05
C ASP A 8 9.83 -6.77 1.32
N HIS A 9 9.02 -7.76 0.89
CA HIS A 9 9.35 -9.16 1.13
C HIS A 9 10.52 -9.66 0.27
N VAL A 10 10.86 -9.00 -0.83
CA VAL A 10 12.12 -9.23 -1.57
C VAL A 10 13.29 -8.81 -0.70
N ALA A 11 13.20 -7.64 -0.08
CA ALA A 11 14.21 -7.14 0.84
C ALA A 11 14.29 -8.01 2.12
N THR A 12 13.17 -8.51 2.64
CA THR A 12 13.14 -9.48 3.75
C THR A 12 13.96 -10.73 3.42
N LEU A 13 13.75 -11.30 2.23
CA LEU A 13 14.48 -12.50 1.78
C LEU A 13 15.98 -12.21 1.65
N ARG A 14 16.37 -11.07 1.07
CA ARG A 14 17.76 -10.60 1.03
C ARG A 14 18.37 -10.52 2.43
N ASN A 15 17.64 -9.91 3.36
CA ASN A 15 18.14 -9.65 4.70
C ASN A 15 18.27 -10.92 5.54
N ALA A 16 17.50 -11.99 5.25
CA ALA A 16 17.57 -13.25 5.96
C ALA A 16 18.98 -13.88 5.93
N ARG A 17 19.80 -13.58 4.91
CA ARG A 17 21.19 -14.05 4.79
C ARG A 17 22.23 -12.93 4.91
N GLY A 18 21.81 -11.66 4.83
CA GLY A 18 22.73 -10.53 4.79
C GLY A 18 23.49 -10.39 3.47
N GLU A 19 23.04 -11.06 2.41
CA GLU A 19 23.62 -11.00 1.06
C GLU A 19 23.11 -9.77 0.29
N GLY A 20 23.62 -9.56 -0.94
CA GLY A 20 23.17 -8.48 -1.82
C GLY A 20 21.97 -8.85 -2.69
N TYR A 21 21.46 -10.06 -2.60
CA TYR A 21 20.36 -10.59 -3.40
C TYR A 21 19.34 -11.38 -2.55
N PRO A 22 18.06 -11.53 -3.03
CA PRO A 22 17.49 -10.83 -4.18
C PRO A 22 17.48 -9.31 -3.99
N ASP A 23 17.74 -8.56 -5.08
CA ASP A 23 17.75 -7.09 -5.04
C ASP A 23 16.32 -6.55 -5.23
N PRO A 24 15.74 -5.76 -4.30
CA PRO A 24 14.43 -5.17 -4.46
C PRO A 24 14.31 -4.22 -5.66
N ILE A 25 15.42 -3.59 -6.09
CA ILE A 25 15.42 -2.72 -7.27
C ILE A 25 15.26 -3.55 -8.56
N GLU A 26 15.89 -4.70 -8.63
CA GLU A 26 15.72 -5.61 -9.77
C GLU A 26 14.30 -6.18 -9.80
N ALA A 27 13.75 -6.54 -8.65
CA ALA A 27 12.35 -6.97 -8.55
C ALA A 27 11.38 -5.86 -9.01
N ALA A 28 11.60 -4.61 -8.62
CA ALA A 28 10.81 -3.47 -9.08
C ALA A 28 10.83 -3.35 -10.61
N ARG A 29 12.01 -3.46 -11.25
CA ARG A 29 12.14 -3.43 -12.71
C ARG A 29 11.39 -4.55 -13.41
N ILE A 30 11.44 -5.77 -12.85
CA ILE A 30 10.70 -6.92 -13.40
C ILE A 30 9.20 -6.68 -13.30
N CYS A 31 8.71 -6.17 -12.15
CA CYS A 31 7.30 -5.85 -11.97
C CYS A 31 6.81 -4.79 -12.96
N GLU A 32 7.56 -3.70 -13.13
CA GLU A 32 7.22 -2.66 -14.11
C GLU A 32 7.24 -3.19 -15.56
N ALA A 33 8.24 -4.01 -15.91
CA ALA A 33 8.32 -4.63 -17.23
C ALA A 33 7.14 -5.59 -17.49
N ALA A 34 6.59 -6.20 -16.45
CA ALA A 34 5.42 -7.07 -16.52
C ALA A 34 4.08 -6.32 -16.51
N GLY A 35 4.07 -4.99 -16.29
CA GLY A 35 2.87 -4.15 -16.34
C GLY A 35 2.41 -3.56 -15.02
N ALA A 36 3.22 -3.63 -13.93
CA ALA A 36 2.90 -2.91 -12.71
C ALA A 36 2.80 -1.39 -12.97
N ALA A 37 1.75 -0.75 -12.50
CA ALA A 37 1.57 0.69 -12.61
C ALA A 37 2.49 1.46 -11.64
N GLY A 38 2.98 0.81 -10.59
CA GLY A 38 3.89 1.40 -9.62
C GLY A 38 4.45 0.39 -8.63
N ILE A 39 5.31 0.92 -7.79
CA ILE A 39 6.03 0.18 -6.75
C ILE A 39 5.72 0.81 -5.41
N VAL A 40 5.46 -0.03 -4.43
CA VAL A 40 5.28 0.32 -3.03
C VAL A 40 6.45 -0.21 -2.23
N PHE A 41 6.94 0.57 -1.30
CA PHE A 41 7.93 0.14 -0.32
C PHE A 41 7.67 0.80 1.04
N HIS A 42 7.94 0.09 2.11
CA HIS A 42 7.84 0.59 3.47
C HIS A 42 9.23 0.70 4.10
N LEU A 43 9.67 1.92 4.39
CA LEU A 43 10.86 2.15 5.19
C LEU A 43 10.47 2.22 6.67
N ARG A 44 10.58 1.09 7.36
CA ARG A 44 10.30 1.03 8.80
C ARG A 44 11.42 1.66 9.62
N GLY A 45 11.08 2.17 10.79
CA GLY A 45 12.06 2.73 11.73
C GLY A 45 13.16 1.74 12.13
N ASP A 46 12.87 0.45 12.16
CA ASP A 46 13.83 -0.61 12.48
C ASP A 46 14.61 -1.17 11.27
N ARG A 47 14.31 -0.73 10.05
CA ARG A 47 14.98 -1.16 8.80
C ARG A 47 14.98 -2.68 8.60
N ARG A 48 13.96 -3.41 9.08
CA ARG A 48 13.93 -4.89 9.02
C ARG A 48 13.92 -5.46 7.61
N HIS A 49 13.49 -4.70 6.61
CA HIS A 49 13.48 -5.09 5.19
C HIS A 49 14.12 -4.01 4.30
N ILE A 50 13.39 -3.01 3.85
CA ILE A 50 13.94 -1.88 3.06
C ILE A 50 14.94 -1.10 3.92
N ARG A 51 16.04 -0.67 3.29
CA ARG A 51 17.13 0.11 3.88
C ARG A 51 17.21 1.47 3.20
N ASP A 52 17.86 2.42 3.84
CA ASP A 52 17.99 3.80 3.32
C ASP A 52 18.59 3.84 1.89
N ASP A 53 19.61 3.01 1.61
CA ASP A 53 20.17 2.92 0.24
C ASP A 53 19.16 2.41 -0.79
N ASP A 54 18.30 1.45 -0.42
CA ASP A 54 17.24 0.96 -1.32
C ASP A 54 16.30 2.08 -1.73
N VAL A 55 15.93 2.97 -0.80
CA VAL A 55 15.01 4.08 -1.04
C VAL A 55 15.53 5.01 -2.14
N HIS A 56 16.79 5.44 -2.03
CA HIS A 56 17.41 6.30 -3.04
C HIS A 56 17.60 5.59 -4.40
N ARG A 57 17.84 4.29 -4.39
CA ARG A 57 17.97 3.47 -5.60
C ARG A 57 16.60 3.27 -6.28
N LEU A 58 15.55 3.05 -5.50
CA LEU A 58 14.17 2.96 -6.00
C LEU A 58 13.73 4.27 -6.64
N LYS A 59 13.92 5.42 -5.97
CA LYS A 59 13.60 6.73 -6.55
C LYS A 59 14.25 6.95 -7.91
N LYS A 60 15.50 6.49 -8.11
CA LYS A 60 16.23 6.63 -9.38
C LYS A 60 15.80 5.63 -10.46
N SER A 61 15.25 4.48 -10.07
CA SER A 61 15.02 3.34 -10.95
C SER A 61 13.57 3.15 -11.37
N VAL A 62 12.62 3.43 -10.47
CA VAL A 62 11.18 3.28 -10.71
C VAL A 62 10.73 4.38 -11.69
N ARG A 63 9.99 3.97 -12.72
CA ARG A 63 9.47 4.84 -13.78
C ARG A 63 7.99 5.14 -13.63
N GLY A 64 7.24 4.18 -13.04
CA GLY A 64 5.85 4.32 -12.70
C GLY A 64 5.64 5.08 -11.38
N LYS A 65 4.49 4.89 -10.78
CA LYS A 65 4.18 5.49 -9.47
C LYS A 65 5.09 4.89 -8.39
N LEU A 66 5.64 5.74 -7.54
CA LEU A 66 6.39 5.33 -6.35
C LEU A 66 5.57 5.73 -5.13
N ASP A 67 5.17 4.75 -4.33
CA ASP A 67 4.47 4.94 -3.07
C ASP A 67 5.41 4.61 -1.91
N PHE A 68 5.59 5.55 -1.01
CA PHE A 68 6.41 5.44 0.17
C PHE A 68 5.54 5.25 1.41
N GLU A 69 5.45 4.02 1.91
CA GLU A 69 4.80 3.72 3.19
C GLU A 69 5.73 4.04 4.36
N MET A 70 5.22 4.73 5.37
CA MET A 70 6.01 5.10 6.54
C MET A 70 5.17 5.43 7.77
N ALA A 71 5.76 5.30 8.95
CA ALA A 71 5.24 5.94 10.16
C ALA A 71 5.47 7.46 10.12
N ALA A 72 4.59 8.22 10.75
CA ALA A 72 4.65 9.69 10.76
C ALA A 72 5.70 10.25 11.75
N THR A 73 6.92 9.68 11.79
CA THR A 73 8.04 10.21 12.59
C THR A 73 8.73 11.37 11.89
N ASP A 74 9.45 12.21 12.63
CA ASP A 74 10.19 13.33 12.02
C ASP A 74 11.27 12.85 11.05
N GLU A 75 11.97 11.76 11.38
CA GLU A 75 12.95 11.10 10.51
C GLU A 75 12.33 10.69 9.18
N MET A 76 11.20 9.96 9.23
CA MET A 76 10.55 9.49 8.01
C MET A 76 9.98 10.64 7.16
N LEU A 77 9.45 11.68 7.81
CA LEU A 77 8.99 12.87 7.11
C LEU A 77 10.14 13.60 6.39
N GLU A 78 11.35 13.63 6.98
CA GLU A 78 12.53 14.21 6.33
C GLU A 78 12.96 13.39 5.11
N ILE A 79 13.09 12.08 5.27
CA ILE A 79 13.46 11.16 4.19
C ILE A 79 12.40 11.24 3.06
N CYS A 80 11.12 11.19 3.39
CA CYS A 80 10.04 11.26 2.39
C CYS A 80 10.09 12.58 1.60
N THR A 81 10.31 13.70 2.29
CA THR A 81 10.43 15.01 1.63
C THR A 81 11.66 15.08 0.71
N GLU A 82 12.79 14.46 1.09
CA GLU A 82 13.99 14.38 0.26
C GLU A 82 13.80 13.49 -0.97
N VAL A 83 13.17 12.33 -0.76
CA VAL A 83 12.89 11.35 -1.82
C VAL A 83 11.86 11.87 -2.82
N ASP A 84 10.90 12.67 -2.36
CA ASP A 84 9.82 13.24 -3.17
C ASP A 84 9.09 12.16 -4.00
N PRO A 85 8.47 11.14 -3.36
CA PRO A 85 7.71 10.10 -4.06
C PRO A 85 6.43 10.68 -4.67
N HIS A 86 5.72 9.89 -5.49
CA HIS A 86 4.43 10.31 -6.04
C HIS A 86 3.32 10.27 -4.97
N LEU A 87 3.40 9.27 -4.08
CA LEU A 87 2.45 9.04 -2.99
C LEU A 87 3.23 8.75 -1.71
N CYS A 88 2.74 9.25 -0.60
CA CYS A 88 3.17 8.87 0.74
C CYS A 88 1.98 8.26 1.47
N THR A 89 2.06 6.98 1.80
CA THR A 89 1.04 6.30 2.59
C THR A 89 1.48 6.22 4.06
N LEU A 90 0.75 6.93 4.93
CA LEU A 90 1.01 6.92 6.36
C LEU A 90 0.38 5.68 6.99
N VAL A 91 1.20 4.87 7.66
CA VAL A 91 0.80 3.60 8.29
C VAL A 91 1.15 3.59 9.78
N PRO A 92 0.44 2.83 10.63
CA PRO A 92 0.86 2.60 12.00
C PRO A 92 2.09 1.68 12.03
N GLU A 93 3.01 1.91 12.97
CA GLU A 93 4.13 1.03 13.25
C GLU A 93 4.18 0.65 14.73
N GLY A 94 3.91 -0.62 15.03
CA GLY A 94 4.17 -1.24 16.33
C GLY A 94 5.54 -1.92 16.34
N ARG A 95 6.28 -1.79 17.44
CA ARG A 95 7.62 -2.42 17.55
C ARG A 95 7.56 -3.95 17.59
N GLU A 96 6.48 -4.51 18.12
CA GLU A 96 6.32 -5.96 18.30
C GLU A 96 5.52 -6.63 17.17
N GLU A 97 4.92 -5.85 16.27
CA GLU A 97 4.14 -6.37 15.14
C GLU A 97 5.05 -6.94 14.05
N LEU A 98 4.71 -8.12 13.54
CA LEU A 98 5.40 -8.70 12.38
C LEU A 98 5.03 -7.97 11.10
N THR A 99 3.78 -7.55 10.99
CA THR A 99 3.24 -6.74 9.90
C THR A 99 2.30 -5.68 10.48
N THR A 100 1.82 -4.75 9.67
CA THR A 100 0.78 -3.78 10.07
C THR A 100 -0.54 -4.52 10.29
N GLU A 101 -1.02 -4.63 11.53
CA GLU A 101 -2.19 -5.46 11.90
C GLU A 101 -3.53 -4.71 11.85
N GLY A 102 -3.54 -3.41 11.52
CA GLY A 102 -4.74 -2.59 11.43
C GLY A 102 -4.44 -1.21 10.85
N GLY A 103 -5.49 -0.45 10.57
CA GLY A 103 -5.38 0.94 10.12
C GLY A 103 -4.96 1.89 11.23
N LEU A 104 -4.63 3.14 10.86
CA LEU A 104 -4.37 4.23 11.81
C LEU A 104 -5.62 4.51 12.65
N ASP A 105 -5.44 4.68 13.95
CA ASP A 105 -6.43 5.28 14.85
C ASP A 105 -6.42 6.81 14.65
N MET A 106 -7.33 7.30 13.83
CA MET A 106 -7.36 8.72 13.47
C MET A 106 -7.72 9.62 14.65
N GLU A 107 -8.47 9.14 15.64
CA GLU A 107 -8.77 9.94 16.82
C GLU A 107 -7.50 10.19 17.66
N ALA A 108 -6.62 9.19 17.75
CA ALA A 108 -5.37 9.30 18.48
C ALA A 108 -4.34 10.21 17.78
N VAL A 109 -4.28 10.21 16.43
CA VAL A 109 -3.23 10.91 15.68
C VAL A 109 -3.67 12.24 15.05
N PHE A 110 -4.96 12.59 15.08
CA PHE A 110 -5.54 13.71 14.34
C PHE A 110 -4.86 15.05 14.61
N ASP A 111 -4.66 15.41 15.86
CA ASP A 111 -4.07 16.70 16.23
C ASP A 111 -2.60 16.81 15.81
N ASP A 112 -1.84 15.72 15.94
CA ASP A 112 -0.46 15.68 15.47
C ASP A 112 -0.40 15.77 13.92
N PHE A 113 -1.23 15.01 13.23
CA PHE A 113 -1.29 15.06 11.77
C PHE A 113 -1.67 16.45 11.27
N LYS A 114 -2.67 17.09 11.87
CA LYS A 114 -3.13 18.43 11.53
C LYS A 114 -2.06 19.50 11.76
N ASN A 115 -1.31 19.41 12.84
CA ASN A 115 -0.41 20.49 13.27
C ASN A 115 1.04 20.32 12.84
N ARG A 116 1.49 19.07 12.58
CA ARG A 116 2.88 18.72 12.26
C ARG A 116 3.03 18.05 10.90
N VAL A 117 2.35 16.91 10.68
CA VAL A 117 2.58 16.03 9.54
C VAL A 117 2.10 16.65 8.24
N PHE A 118 0.81 16.97 8.14
CA PHE A 118 0.21 17.54 6.94
C PHE A 118 0.82 18.89 6.53
N PRO A 119 1.08 19.85 7.46
CA PRO A 119 1.77 21.09 7.09
C PRO A 119 3.17 20.91 6.51
N LYS A 120 3.86 19.81 6.88
CA LYS A 120 5.19 19.48 6.32
C LYS A 120 5.05 18.87 4.92
N LEU A 121 4.22 17.86 4.74
CA LEU A 121 4.01 17.19 3.45
C LEU A 121 3.33 18.09 2.42
N ARG A 122 2.40 18.98 2.81
CA ARG A 122 1.73 19.93 1.91
C ARG A 122 2.63 21.03 1.35
N LYS A 123 3.89 21.14 1.78
CA LYS A 123 4.90 21.98 1.14
C LYS A 123 5.52 21.33 -0.10
N THR A 124 5.24 20.08 -0.33
CA THR A 124 5.68 19.28 -1.48
C THR A 124 4.51 19.02 -2.43
N ASN A 125 4.78 18.33 -3.56
CA ASN A 125 3.73 17.87 -4.47
C ASN A 125 3.31 16.40 -4.19
N ILE A 126 3.75 15.82 -3.09
CA ILE A 126 3.49 14.44 -2.72
C ILE A 126 1.99 14.29 -2.38
N GLU A 127 1.31 13.35 -3.02
CA GLU A 127 -0.03 12.95 -2.60
C GLU A 127 0.04 12.25 -1.23
N ILE A 128 -0.92 12.52 -0.35
CA ILE A 128 -0.98 11.94 1.00
C ILE A 128 -2.07 10.89 1.04
N SER A 129 -1.70 9.66 1.35
CA SER A 129 -2.61 8.54 1.63
C SER A 129 -2.55 8.16 3.09
N LEU A 130 -3.68 7.71 3.64
CA LEU A 130 -3.76 7.15 4.99
C LEU A 130 -4.21 5.69 4.90
N PHE A 131 -3.50 4.79 5.59
CA PHE A 131 -3.87 3.39 5.72
C PHE A 131 -4.89 3.24 6.85
N LEU A 132 -6.15 2.93 6.51
CA LEU A 132 -7.28 2.92 7.45
C LEU A 132 -8.07 1.62 7.41
N ASP A 133 -8.58 1.21 8.55
CA ASP A 133 -9.67 0.25 8.60
C ASP A 133 -10.96 0.85 7.98
N PRO A 134 -11.91 0.01 7.50
CA PRO A 134 -13.19 0.49 6.97
C PRO A 134 -14.11 1.04 8.08
N ASN A 135 -13.65 2.11 8.75
CA ASN A 135 -14.30 2.80 9.86
C ASN A 135 -14.77 4.20 9.41
N PRO A 136 -16.08 4.49 9.42
CA PRO A 136 -16.60 5.79 8.98
C PRO A 136 -16.00 6.99 9.73
N ARG A 137 -15.72 6.83 11.02
CA ARG A 137 -15.17 7.92 11.84
C ARG A 137 -13.77 8.32 11.42
N ASP A 138 -12.91 7.32 11.14
CA ASP A 138 -11.54 7.57 10.68
C ASP A 138 -11.53 8.20 9.27
N ILE A 139 -12.43 7.77 8.39
CA ILE A 139 -12.61 8.35 7.05
C ILE A 139 -13.06 9.81 7.13
N GLU A 140 -13.98 10.17 8.04
CA GLU A 140 -14.38 11.56 8.27
C GLU A 140 -13.20 12.43 8.74
N LEU A 141 -12.38 11.92 9.65
CA LEU A 141 -11.22 12.63 10.15
C LEU A 141 -10.15 12.81 9.07
N ALA A 142 -9.91 11.78 8.26
CA ALA A 142 -9.04 11.86 7.09
C ALA A 142 -9.49 12.94 6.10
N HIS A 143 -10.79 12.98 5.77
CA HIS A 143 -11.36 14.03 4.93
C HIS A 143 -11.13 15.43 5.52
N LYS A 144 -11.33 15.62 6.83
CA LYS A 144 -11.10 16.91 7.51
C LYS A 144 -9.63 17.38 7.47
N LEU A 145 -8.67 16.45 7.38
CA LEU A 145 -7.25 16.76 7.16
C LEU A 145 -6.95 17.17 5.72
N GLY A 146 -7.87 16.91 4.78
CA GLY A 146 -7.64 17.12 3.35
C GLY A 146 -6.76 16.04 2.74
N THR A 147 -6.91 14.79 3.16
CA THR A 147 -6.21 13.63 2.61
C THR A 147 -6.56 13.42 1.13
N ASP A 148 -5.61 13.01 0.30
CA ASP A 148 -5.82 12.82 -1.14
C ASP A 148 -6.35 11.41 -1.47
N ALA A 149 -5.90 10.40 -0.72
CA ALA A 149 -6.28 9.00 -0.89
C ALA A 149 -6.43 8.28 0.46
N ILE A 150 -7.22 7.24 0.48
CA ILE A 150 -7.26 6.28 1.60
C ILE A 150 -6.96 4.91 1.04
N GLU A 151 -5.99 4.22 1.63
CA GLU A 151 -5.78 2.80 1.43
C GLU A 151 -6.56 2.03 2.49
N LEU A 152 -7.62 1.34 2.05
CA LEU A 152 -8.44 0.51 2.91
C LEU A 152 -7.68 -0.77 3.29
N HIS A 153 -7.54 -1.01 4.58
CA HIS A 153 -6.98 -2.24 5.13
C HIS A 153 -7.92 -3.42 4.84
N THR A 154 -7.48 -4.35 3.99
CA THR A 154 -8.25 -5.52 3.60
C THR A 154 -7.89 -6.79 4.37
N GLY A 155 -6.97 -6.72 5.33
CA GLY A 155 -6.49 -7.88 6.08
C GLY A 155 -7.58 -8.60 6.87
N THR A 156 -8.55 -7.87 7.45
CA THR A 156 -9.69 -8.48 8.15
C THR A 156 -10.54 -9.31 7.19
N PHE A 157 -10.80 -8.82 5.97
CA PHE A 157 -11.48 -9.58 4.92
C PHE A 157 -10.66 -10.80 4.48
N ALA A 158 -9.37 -10.61 4.21
CA ALA A 158 -8.49 -11.66 3.72
C ALA A 158 -8.34 -12.84 4.71
N ASN A 159 -8.38 -12.55 6.01
CA ASN A 159 -8.24 -13.53 7.09
C ASN A 159 -9.60 -14.01 7.66
N ALA A 160 -10.72 -13.50 7.15
CA ALA A 160 -12.04 -13.87 7.64
C ALA A 160 -12.40 -15.31 7.25
N GLU A 161 -13.07 -16.01 8.17
CA GLU A 161 -13.74 -17.27 7.84
C GLU A 161 -14.81 -17.03 6.75
N PRO A 162 -15.10 -18.00 5.87
CA PRO A 162 -16.02 -17.83 4.74
C PRO A 162 -17.37 -17.23 5.13
N ALA A 163 -17.90 -17.58 6.30
CA ALA A 163 -19.17 -17.05 6.80
C ALA A 163 -19.14 -15.56 7.14
N LYS A 164 -17.95 -14.97 7.35
CA LYS A 164 -17.76 -13.56 7.71
C LYS A 164 -17.26 -12.71 6.54
N GLN A 165 -16.70 -13.32 5.50
CA GLN A 165 -16.12 -12.59 4.36
C GLN A 165 -17.11 -11.61 3.71
N GLN A 166 -18.36 -12.03 3.49
CA GLN A 166 -19.39 -11.17 2.90
C GLN A 166 -19.73 -9.95 3.79
N HIS A 167 -19.62 -10.09 5.10
CA HIS A 167 -19.79 -8.97 6.02
C HIS A 167 -18.65 -7.96 5.86
N GLU A 168 -17.40 -8.42 5.81
CA GLU A 168 -16.24 -7.56 5.65
C GLU A 168 -16.22 -6.87 4.27
N LEU A 169 -16.57 -7.58 3.20
CA LEU A 169 -16.74 -6.97 1.87
C LEU A 169 -17.82 -5.87 1.88
N THR A 170 -18.92 -6.09 2.61
CA THR A 170 -19.96 -5.06 2.77
C THR A 170 -19.44 -3.82 3.51
N ARG A 171 -18.56 -3.99 4.52
CA ARG A 171 -17.91 -2.88 5.23
C ARG A 171 -16.97 -2.12 4.28
N LEU A 172 -16.12 -2.83 3.55
CA LEU A 172 -15.20 -2.24 2.56
C LEU A 172 -15.96 -1.46 1.49
N ARG A 173 -17.06 -2.01 0.94
CA ARG A 173 -17.90 -1.31 -0.04
C ARG A 173 -18.46 0.00 0.51
N LYS A 174 -18.98 0.00 1.74
CA LYS A 174 -19.53 1.22 2.35
C LYS A 174 -18.44 2.27 2.57
N ALA A 175 -17.27 1.85 3.04
CA ALA A 175 -16.12 2.71 3.23
C ALA A 175 -15.65 3.32 1.89
N ALA A 176 -15.50 2.50 0.85
CA ALA A 176 -15.11 2.96 -0.48
C ALA A 176 -16.08 3.99 -1.06
N THR A 177 -17.41 3.75 -0.92
CA THR A 177 -18.43 4.72 -1.33
C THR A 177 -18.26 6.04 -0.59
N MET A 178 -18.09 6.01 0.73
CA MET A 178 -17.91 7.22 1.54
C MET A 178 -16.64 7.99 1.19
N ILE A 179 -15.52 7.30 0.96
CA ILE A 179 -14.25 7.89 0.53
C ILE A 179 -14.45 8.62 -0.80
N ASN A 180 -15.07 7.97 -1.78
CA ASN A 180 -15.37 8.54 -3.08
C ASN A 180 -16.31 9.75 -2.99
N ASP A 181 -17.35 9.69 -2.16
CA ASP A 181 -18.31 10.79 -1.95
C ASP A 181 -17.63 12.01 -1.33
N PHE A 182 -16.57 11.84 -0.55
CA PHE A 182 -15.72 12.92 -0.05
C PHE A 182 -14.68 13.43 -1.07
N GLY A 183 -14.62 12.85 -2.28
CA GLY A 183 -13.71 13.23 -3.35
C GLY A 183 -12.28 12.74 -3.16
N MET A 184 -12.03 11.77 -2.27
CA MET A 184 -10.73 11.13 -2.08
C MET A 184 -10.60 9.89 -2.98
N LYS A 185 -9.38 9.52 -3.35
CA LYS A 185 -9.09 8.27 -4.07
C LYS A 185 -9.25 7.06 -3.15
N VAL A 186 -9.81 5.98 -3.69
CA VAL A 186 -9.98 4.71 -2.97
C VAL A 186 -8.88 3.75 -3.40
N ASN A 187 -7.97 3.42 -2.51
CA ASN A 187 -6.98 2.38 -2.67
C ASN A 187 -7.30 1.23 -1.71
N ALA A 188 -6.74 0.05 -1.94
CA ALA A 188 -6.91 -1.09 -1.04
C ALA A 188 -5.65 -1.95 -1.01
N GLY A 189 -5.31 -2.49 0.16
CA GLY A 189 -4.13 -3.30 0.34
C GLY A 189 -4.17 -4.18 1.58
N HIS A 190 -3.17 -5.00 1.71
CA HIS A 190 -2.91 -5.94 2.79
C HIS A 190 -3.76 -7.22 2.71
N GLY A 191 -3.08 -8.36 2.58
CA GLY A 191 -3.71 -9.70 2.58
C GLY A 191 -4.35 -10.12 1.26
N LEU A 192 -4.34 -9.27 0.22
CA LEU A 192 -4.87 -9.60 -1.09
C LEU A 192 -4.01 -10.65 -1.81
N ASN A 193 -4.67 -11.59 -2.47
CA ASN A 193 -4.07 -12.69 -3.21
C ASN A 193 -4.91 -13.05 -4.45
N LEU A 194 -4.46 -14.03 -5.26
CA LEU A 194 -5.16 -14.44 -6.48
C LEU A 194 -6.55 -15.04 -6.22
N GLU A 195 -6.82 -15.50 -5.00
CA GLU A 195 -8.08 -16.17 -4.67
C GLU A 195 -9.15 -15.19 -4.19
N ASN A 196 -8.75 -14.14 -3.43
CA ASN A 196 -9.68 -13.19 -2.82
C ASN A 196 -9.79 -11.84 -3.57
N LEU A 197 -8.85 -11.55 -4.46
CA LEU A 197 -8.90 -10.33 -5.27
C LEU A 197 -10.17 -10.22 -6.12
N PRO A 198 -10.66 -11.27 -6.82
CA PRO A 198 -11.90 -11.21 -7.60
C PRO A 198 -13.10 -10.73 -6.77
N ASP A 199 -13.31 -11.27 -5.57
CA ASP A 199 -14.41 -10.91 -4.69
C ASP A 199 -14.36 -9.44 -4.25
N LEU A 200 -13.14 -8.93 -4.00
CA LEU A 200 -12.93 -7.51 -3.70
C LEU A 200 -13.33 -6.64 -4.89
N LEU A 201 -12.85 -6.97 -6.11
CA LEU A 201 -13.10 -6.18 -7.32
C LEU A 201 -14.59 -6.17 -7.71
N GLU A 202 -15.29 -7.29 -7.51
CA GLU A 202 -16.74 -7.38 -7.76
C GLU A 202 -17.54 -6.52 -6.77
N THR A 203 -17.09 -6.43 -5.51
CA THR A 203 -17.88 -5.84 -4.43
C THR A 203 -17.57 -4.38 -4.16
N VAL A 204 -16.28 -3.98 -4.25
CA VAL A 204 -15.82 -2.66 -3.82
C VAL A 204 -15.72 -1.71 -5.02
N PRO A 205 -16.56 -0.65 -5.07
CA PRO A 205 -16.59 0.26 -6.21
C PRO A 205 -15.45 1.29 -6.15
N ASN A 206 -15.18 1.89 -7.31
CA ASN A 206 -14.30 3.07 -7.44
C ASN A 206 -12.86 2.85 -6.96
N LEU A 207 -12.39 1.60 -6.94
CA LEU A 207 -10.99 1.30 -6.64
C LEU A 207 -10.09 1.96 -7.69
N ASN A 208 -9.18 2.81 -7.22
CA ASN A 208 -8.16 3.45 -8.03
C ASN A 208 -6.93 2.55 -8.15
N GLU A 209 -6.49 1.99 -7.02
CA GLU A 209 -5.30 1.15 -6.93
C GLU A 209 -5.48 0.00 -5.93
N VAL A 210 -4.80 -1.11 -6.19
CA VAL A 210 -4.56 -2.16 -5.20
C VAL A 210 -3.05 -2.34 -5.00
N SER A 211 -2.63 -2.45 -3.72
CA SER A 211 -1.26 -2.72 -3.31
C SER A 211 -1.13 -4.17 -2.85
N ILE A 212 -0.27 -4.95 -3.52
CA ILE A 212 -0.09 -6.38 -3.23
C ILE A 212 1.39 -6.69 -3.04
N GLY A 213 1.74 -7.24 -1.86
CA GLY A 213 3.11 -7.57 -1.49
C GLY A 213 3.32 -9.05 -1.19
N HIS A 214 3.09 -9.44 0.04
CA HIS A 214 3.45 -10.77 0.56
C HIS A 214 2.96 -11.94 -0.33
N ALA A 215 1.68 -11.96 -0.69
CA ALA A 215 1.10 -13.04 -1.49
C ALA A 215 1.73 -13.15 -2.88
N LEU A 216 1.98 -12.00 -3.53
CA LEU A 216 2.62 -11.93 -4.86
C LEU A 216 4.07 -12.43 -4.78
N ILE A 217 4.87 -11.95 -3.85
CA ILE A 217 6.28 -12.35 -3.71
C ILE A 217 6.38 -13.83 -3.31
N SER A 218 5.53 -14.30 -2.38
CA SER A 218 5.50 -15.72 -2.00
C SER A 218 5.15 -16.64 -3.16
N LYS A 219 4.15 -16.27 -3.99
CA LYS A 219 3.79 -17.04 -5.19
C LYS A 219 4.90 -17.04 -6.22
N SER A 220 5.64 -15.93 -6.32
CA SER A 220 6.75 -15.76 -7.27
C SER A 220 7.93 -16.69 -7.00
N ILE A 221 8.10 -17.19 -5.79
CA ILE A 221 9.11 -18.20 -5.46
C ILE A 221 8.88 -19.50 -6.29
N TYR A 222 7.63 -19.83 -6.57
CA TYR A 222 7.27 -21.05 -7.33
C TYR A 222 7.07 -20.80 -8.83
N TRP A 223 6.57 -19.61 -9.20
CA TRP A 223 6.16 -19.32 -10.59
C TRP A 223 7.10 -18.40 -11.34
N GLY A 224 7.95 -17.68 -10.62
CA GLY A 224 8.69 -16.55 -11.13
C GLY A 224 7.84 -15.26 -11.11
N LEU A 225 8.52 -14.12 -10.95
CA LEU A 225 7.86 -12.83 -10.71
C LEU A 225 7.02 -12.36 -11.91
N ASP A 226 7.54 -12.45 -13.13
CA ASP A 226 6.83 -12.06 -14.37
C ASP A 226 5.51 -12.82 -14.54
N ARG A 227 5.52 -14.14 -14.38
CA ARG A 227 4.31 -14.95 -14.52
C ARG A 227 3.29 -14.65 -13.42
N THR A 228 3.76 -14.43 -12.19
CA THR A 228 2.89 -14.10 -11.08
C THR A 228 2.22 -12.74 -11.30
N MET A 229 2.98 -11.75 -11.75
CA MET A 229 2.46 -10.43 -12.12
C MET A 229 1.34 -10.54 -13.16
N LYS A 230 1.58 -11.28 -14.24
CA LYS A 230 0.59 -11.46 -15.31
C LYS A 230 -0.72 -12.06 -14.81
N ALA A 231 -0.65 -13.03 -13.89
CA ALA A 231 -1.86 -13.62 -13.31
C ALA A 231 -2.71 -12.60 -12.49
N TYR A 232 -2.08 -11.66 -11.79
CA TYR A 232 -2.81 -10.58 -11.12
C TYR A 232 -3.39 -9.57 -12.11
N LEU A 233 -2.64 -9.23 -13.16
CA LEU A 233 -3.10 -8.30 -14.19
C LEU A 233 -4.27 -8.87 -14.98
N GLU A 234 -4.24 -10.17 -15.35
CA GLU A 234 -5.35 -10.87 -15.98
C GLU A 234 -6.65 -10.75 -15.16
N ILE A 235 -6.60 -10.95 -13.84
CA ILE A 235 -7.76 -10.74 -12.97
C ILE A 235 -8.29 -9.31 -13.05
N ILE A 236 -7.39 -8.32 -13.05
CA ILE A 236 -7.76 -6.90 -13.08
C ILE A 236 -8.37 -6.54 -14.45
N GLU A 237 -7.79 -7.02 -15.54
CA GLU A 237 -8.27 -6.82 -16.91
C GLU A 237 -9.67 -7.42 -17.11
N ASP A 238 -9.94 -8.61 -16.57
CA ASP A 238 -11.25 -9.25 -16.62
C ASP A 238 -12.38 -8.39 -16.01
N PHE A 239 -12.06 -7.57 -14.99
CA PHE A 239 -13.05 -6.71 -14.34
C PHE A 239 -13.16 -5.31 -14.94
N TYR A 240 -12.06 -4.73 -15.44
CA TYR A 240 -12.01 -3.32 -15.86
C TYR A 240 -11.77 -3.14 -17.37
N GLY A 241 -11.57 -4.22 -18.12
CA GLY A 241 -11.16 -4.19 -19.53
C GLY A 241 -9.69 -3.83 -19.70
N ASP A 242 -9.24 -3.73 -20.94
CA ASP A 242 -7.84 -3.40 -21.29
C ASP A 242 -7.42 -2.10 -20.59
N ILE A 243 -6.36 -2.15 -19.82
CA ILE A 243 -5.76 -1.02 -19.08
C ILE A 243 -4.85 -0.21 -20.00
#